data_a07b0506cf91e6b3c30af5c30732b742
#
_entry.id   a07b0506cf91e6b3c30af5c30732b742
#
_cell.length_a   1.000
_cell.length_b   1.000
_cell.length_c   1.000
_cell.angle_alpha   90.00
_cell.angle_beta   90.00
_cell.angle_gamma   90.00
#
_symmetry.space_group_name_H-M   'P 1'
#
loop_
_entity.id
_entity.type
_entity.pdbx_description
1 polymer ?
#
loop_
_entity_poly.entity_id
_entity_poly.type
_entity_poly.pdbx_seq_one_letter_code
_entity_poly.pdbx_strand_id
1 'polypeptide(L)'
;SQVVQQAQSQRVLDNTSHTSRRIKAVFERLKPYANQANQTGTPFNWQMNVFRGDELNAWAMPGGKMAMYTGMVERLKLTDDEIAAVIGHEMTHALLEHGKKAIGGQVLTGLGGSILAGASGVDANIVGLGTDLLASKPFSRHQESEADAGGVRLMAQAGYNPEAAISVWEKMSKLEGSSSIAILSTHPANQTRINAIRRMLPELMPIYQKNKR
;
A
#
# COMPACT_ATOMS: atom_id res chain seq x y z
N SER A 1 15.62 7.27 8.62
CA SER A 1 16.11 5.96 8.16
C SER A 1 17.14 6.17 7.04
N GLN A 2 18.13 5.29 6.90
CA GLN A 2 19.21 5.42 5.90
C GLN A 2 18.65 5.42 4.47
N VAL A 3 17.61 4.66 4.17
CA VAL A 3 16.97 4.64 2.85
C VAL A 3 16.34 6.00 2.53
N VAL A 4 15.68 6.63 3.49
CA VAL A 4 15.12 7.97 3.32
C VAL A 4 16.23 9.00 3.19
N GLN A 5 17.30 8.89 3.99
CA GLN A 5 18.47 9.77 3.88
C GLN A 5 19.20 9.57 2.54
N GLN A 6 19.35 8.34 2.09
CA GLN A 6 19.94 8.03 0.80
C GLN A 6 19.07 8.53 -0.36
N ALA A 7 17.74 8.36 -0.27
CA ALA A 7 16.80 8.90 -1.24
C ALA A 7 16.80 10.43 -1.24
N GLN A 8 16.95 11.07 -0.08
CA GLN A 8 17.10 12.53 0.01
C GLN A 8 18.41 13.01 -0.61
N SER A 9 19.52 12.32 -0.33
CA SER A 9 20.83 12.65 -0.89
C SER A 9 20.89 12.47 -2.41
N GLN A 10 20.14 11.51 -2.95
CA GLN A 10 20.03 11.26 -4.38
C GLN A 10 18.92 12.07 -5.06
N ARG A 11 18.21 12.95 -4.33
CA ARG A 11 17.05 13.72 -4.82
C ARG A 11 15.93 12.86 -5.38
N VAL A 12 15.79 11.62 -4.89
CA VAL A 12 14.74 10.70 -5.31
C VAL A 12 13.46 10.93 -4.50
N LEU A 13 13.59 11.40 -3.26
CA LEU A 13 12.44 11.71 -2.41
C LEU A 13 11.76 12.99 -2.90
N ASP A 14 10.47 12.89 -3.24
CA ASP A 14 9.66 13.98 -3.77
C ASP A 14 8.70 14.51 -2.70
N ASN A 15 8.95 15.73 -2.23
CA ASN A 15 8.10 16.42 -1.26
C ASN A 15 7.36 17.63 -1.83
N THR A 16 7.58 17.98 -3.10
CA THR A 16 7.17 19.27 -3.65
C THR A 16 6.31 19.19 -4.89
N SER A 17 6.33 18.10 -5.66
CA SER A 17 5.56 17.98 -6.89
C SER A 17 4.05 17.96 -6.61
N HIS A 18 3.28 18.32 -7.62
CA HIS A 18 1.82 18.22 -7.57
C HIS A 18 1.37 16.78 -7.27
N THR A 19 1.99 15.80 -7.91
CA THR A 19 1.71 14.37 -7.67
C THR A 19 1.99 13.98 -6.23
N SER A 20 3.12 14.38 -5.66
CA SER A 20 3.46 14.13 -4.25
C SER A 20 2.42 14.72 -3.30
N ARG A 21 2.00 15.96 -3.55
CA ARG A 21 0.97 16.62 -2.73
C ARG A 21 -0.36 15.88 -2.78
N ARG A 22 -0.76 15.39 -3.96
CA ARG A 22 -1.98 14.59 -4.12
C ARG A 22 -1.90 13.29 -3.33
N ILE A 23 -0.81 12.56 -3.46
CA ILE A 23 -0.61 11.30 -2.72
C ILE A 23 -0.69 11.53 -1.22
N LYS A 24 0.00 12.56 -0.72
CA LYS A 24 0.02 12.87 0.72
C LYS A 24 -1.34 13.34 1.24
N ALA A 25 -2.07 14.12 0.47
CA ALA A 25 -3.41 14.57 0.83
C ALA A 25 -4.39 13.39 0.97
N VAL A 26 -4.37 12.47 0.02
CA VAL A 26 -5.17 11.24 0.08
C VAL A 26 -4.78 10.38 1.29
N PHE A 27 -3.49 10.19 1.49
CA PHE A 27 -2.95 9.46 2.64
C PHE A 27 -3.43 10.03 3.98
N GLU A 28 -3.34 11.34 4.16
CA GLU A 28 -3.76 12.00 5.40
C GLU A 28 -5.27 11.84 5.66
N ARG A 29 -6.09 11.79 4.60
CA ARG A 29 -7.53 11.54 4.76
C ARG A 29 -7.86 10.11 5.16
N LEU A 30 -7.10 9.14 4.69
CA LEU A 30 -7.30 7.73 5.03
C LEU A 30 -6.84 7.40 6.44
N LYS A 31 -5.86 8.12 6.96
CA LYS A 31 -5.22 7.87 8.24
C LYS A 31 -6.17 7.67 9.43
N PRO A 32 -7.14 8.56 9.69
CA PRO A 32 -8.06 8.40 10.82
C PRO A 32 -8.86 7.09 10.75
N TYR A 33 -9.28 6.71 9.56
CA TYR A 33 -10.06 5.48 9.34
C TYR A 33 -9.19 4.23 9.48
N ALA A 34 -7.94 4.30 9.04
CA ALA A 34 -6.96 3.24 9.28
C ALA A 34 -6.70 3.05 10.78
N ASN A 35 -6.57 4.12 11.53
CA ASN A 35 -6.41 4.06 12.98
C ASN A 35 -7.63 3.43 13.67
N GLN A 36 -8.84 3.77 13.22
CA GLN A 36 -10.07 3.16 13.74
C GLN A 36 -10.15 1.66 13.41
N ALA A 37 -9.65 1.25 12.27
CA ALA A 37 -9.63 -0.15 11.82
C ALA A 37 -8.52 -0.98 12.47
N ASN A 38 -7.60 -0.36 13.20
CA ASN A 38 -6.48 -1.05 13.83
C ASN A 38 -6.94 -1.91 15.01
N GLN A 39 -6.74 -3.23 14.90
CA GLN A 39 -7.07 -4.22 15.94
C GLN A 39 -5.84 -4.89 16.51
N THR A 40 -4.64 -4.38 16.22
CA THR A 40 -3.37 -4.98 16.67
C THR A 40 -3.07 -4.72 18.14
N GLY A 41 -3.72 -3.74 18.74
CA GLY A 41 -3.42 -3.27 20.11
C GLY A 41 -2.19 -2.35 20.19
N THR A 42 -1.49 -2.12 19.09
CA THR A 42 -0.33 -1.22 19.01
C THR A 42 -0.62 -0.10 18.02
N PRO A 43 -0.39 1.16 18.38
CA PRO A 43 -0.57 2.28 17.45
C PRO A 43 0.37 2.18 16.25
N PHE A 44 -0.13 2.56 15.07
CA PHE A 44 0.69 2.71 13.87
C PHE A 44 1.28 4.11 13.80
N ASN A 45 2.53 4.19 13.38
CA ASN A 45 3.17 5.45 13.02
C ASN A 45 3.12 5.62 11.50
N TRP A 46 1.97 6.04 11.00
CA TRP A 46 1.72 6.19 9.57
C TRP A 46 2.61 7.29 8.97
N GLN A 47 3.37 6.92 7.96
CA GLN A 47 4.23 7.83 7.20
C GLN A 47 4.15 7.48 5.72
N MET A 48 3.98 8.48 4.86
CA MET A 48 4.02 8.30 3.41
C MET A 48 5.29 8.95 2.84
N ASN A 49 6.11 8.13 2.20
CA ASN A 49 7.27 8.57 1.45
C ASN A 49 6.96 8.47 -0.04
N VAL A 50 7.07 9.58 -0.75
CA VAL A 50 6.86 9.63 -2.20
C VAL A 50 8.21 9.66 -2.88
N PHE A 51 8.46 8.70 -3.77
CA PHE A 51 9.69 8.62 -4.55
C PHE A 51 9.43 9.10 -5.97
N ARG A 52 10.35 9.93 -6.47
CA ARG A 52 10.35 10.34 -7.87
C ARG A 52 10.91 9.21 -8.72
N GLY A 53 10.13 8.74 -9.69
CA GLY A 53 10.56 7.69 -10.61
C GLY A 53 9.39 7.08 -11.36
N ASP A 54 9.72 6.39 -12.46
CA ASP A 54 8.74 5.82 -13.37
C ASP A 54 8.23 4.43 -12.93
N GLU A 55 8.72 3.91 -11.83
CA GLU A 55 8.26 2.62 -11.32
C GLU A 55 6.76 2.62 -11.00
N LEU A 56 6.12 1.53 -11.38
CA LEU A 56 4.73 1.24 -10.99
C LEU A 56 4.78 0.40 -9.71
N ASN A 57 5.02 1.08 -8.59
CA ASN A 57 5.12 0.42 -7.30
C ASN A 57 4.63 1.30 -6.15
N ALA A 58 4.06 0.62 -5.16
CA ALA A 58 3.68 1.16 -3.86
C ALA A 58 3.71 0.01 -2.85
N TRP A 59 4.02 0.31 -1.60
CA TRP A 59 4.04 -0.70 -0.54
C TRP A 59 3.80 -0.09 0.83
N ALA A 60 3.42 -0.94 1.78
CA ALA A 60 3.39 -0.63 3.20
C ALA A 60 4.29 -1.60 3.96
N MET A 61 4.98 -1.07 4.94
CA MET A 61 5.81 -1.84 5.85
C MET A 61 5.12 -2.03 7.21
N PRO A 62 5.51 -3.06 7.97
CA PRO A 62 5.06 -3.19 9.34
C PRO A 62 5.28 -1.90 10.13
N GLY A 63 4.26 -1.50 10.92
CA GLY A 63 4.31 -0.29 11.72
C GLY A 63 3.81 0.98 11.03
N GLY A 64 3.50 0.95 9.73
CA GLY A 64 2.82 2.03 9.03
C GLY A 64 3.70 2.93 8.14
N LYS A 65 4.94 2.58 7.90
CA LYS A 65 5.77 3.26 6.89
C LYS A 65 5.34 2.80 5.50
N MET A 66 5.01 3.75 4.65
CA MET A 66 4.53 3.52 3.30
C MET A 66 5.40 4.24 2.28
N ALA A 67 5.38 3.74 1.07
CA ALA A 67 6.05 4.36 -0.07
C ALA A 67 5.18 4.24 -1.32
N MET A 68 5.31 5.23 -2.20
CA MET A 68 4.65 5.24 -3.51
C MET A 68 5.51 6.02 -4.49
N TYR A 69 5.71 5.47 -5.69
CA TYR A 69 6.39 6.18 -6.77
C TYR A 69 5.45 7.11 -7.51
N THR A 70 5.96 8.28 -7.91
CA THR A 70 5.20 9.23 -8.73
C THR A 70 4.76 8.63 -10.05
N GLY A 71 5.56 7.74 -10.63
CA GLY A 71 5.23 7.01 -11.86
C GLY A 71 3.95 6.20 -11.77
N MET A 72 3.61 5.70 -10.59
CA MET A 72 2.36 5.00 -10.34
C MET A 72 1.14 5.87 -10.69
N VAL A 73 1.16 7.14 -10.28
CA VAL A 73 0.08 8.10 -10.55
C VAL A 73 0.15 8.65 -11.97
N GLU A 74 1.34 9.03 -12.41
CA GLU A 74 1.53 9.75 -13.67
C GLU A 74 1.37 8.86 -14.88
N ARG A 75 1.96 7.66 -14.86
CA ARG A 75 1.89 6.71 -15.98
C ARG A 75 0.50 6.10 -16.14
N LEU A 76 -0.17 5.78 -15.05
CA LEU A 76 -1.53 5.23 -15.06
C LEU A 76 -2.60 6.31 -15.06
N LYS A 77 -2.22 7.58 -14.96
CA LYS A 77 -3.14 8.71 -14.87
C LYS A 77 -4.21 8.49 -13.79
N LEU A 78 -3.76 8.16 -12.59
CA LEU A 78 -4.66 7.86 -11.48
C LEU A 78 -5.41 9.11 -11.03
N THR A 79 -6.70 8.96 -10.82
CA THR A 79 -7.52 9.93 -10.10
C THR A 79 -7.22 9.86 -8.60
N ASP A 80 -7.68 10.85 -7.82
CA ASP A 80 -7.53 10.81 -6.35
C ASP A 80 -8.27 9.61 -5.74
N ASP A 81 -9.42 9.24 -6.27
CA ASP A 81 -10.14 8.03 -5.85
C ASP A 81 -9.32 6.76 -6.12
N GLU A 82 -8.63 6.68 -7.24
CA GLU A 82 -7.76 5.56 -7.58
C GLU A 82 -6.49 5.53 -6.71
N ILE A 83 -5.92 6.69 -6.39
CA ILE A 83 -4.82 6.80 -5.41
C ILE A 83 -5.29 6.27 -4.05
N ALA A 84 -6.50 6.63 -3.62
CA ALA A 84 -7.09 6.15 -2.38
C ALA A 84 -7.27 4.62 -2.37
N ALA A 85 -7.63 4.04 -3.51
CA ALA A 85 -7.75 2.59 -3.66
C ALA A 85 -6.40 1.88 -3.43
N VAL A 86 -5.33 2.41 -4.01
CA VAL A 86 -3.97 1.85 -3.84
C VAL A 86 -3.51 2.00 -2.38
N ILE A 87 -3.60 3.20 -1.83
CA ILE A 87 -3.15 3.47 -0.45
C ILE A 87 -3.98 2.67 0.56
N GLY A 88 -5.29 2.61 0.40
CA GLY A 88 -6.17 1.83 1.27
C GLY A 88 -5.87 0.34 1.25
N HIS A 89 -5.56 -0.21 0.08
CA HIS A 89 -5.12 -1.59 -0.08
C HIS A 89 -3.82 -1.85 0.68
N GLU A 90 -2.82 -1.01 0.50
CA GLU A 90 -1.53 -1.13 1.19
C GLU A 90 -1.66 -0.93 2.71
N MET A 91 -2.45 0.06 3.15
CA MET A 91 -2.75 0.24 4.58
C MET A 91 -3.36 -1.01 5.20
N THR A 92 -4.25 -1.68 4.49
CA THR A 92 -4.90 -2.90 4.99
C THR A 92 -3.90 -4.05 5.13
N HIS A 93 -2.95 -4.20 4.21
CA HIS A 93 -1.85 -5.14 4.40
C HIS A 93 -1.08 -4.89 5.70
N ALA A 94 -0.79 -3.62 6.01
CA ALA A 94 -0.11 -3.25 7.26
C ALA A 94 -0.99 -3.52 8.49
N LEU A 95 -2.27 -3.14 8.44
CA LEU A 95 -3.24 -3.34 9.53
C LEU A 95 -3.43 -4.82 9.89
N LEU A 96 -3.44 -5.69 8.89
CA LEU A 96 -3.59 -7.15 9.06
C LEU A 96 -2.25 -7.86 9.24
N GLU A 97 -1.15 -7.10 9.28
CA GLU A 97 0.20 -7.61 9.51
C GLU A 97 0.67 -8.65 8.49
N HIS A 98 0.18 -8.58 7.25
CA HIS A 98 0.51 -9.54 6.19
C HIS A 98 2.01 -9.60 5.89
N GLY A 99 2.68 -8.44 5.84
CA GLY A 99 4.12 -8.37 5.65
C GLY A 99 4.92 -8.91 6.84
N LYS A 100 4.46 -8.66 8.06
CA LYS A 100 5.06 -9.17 9.29
C LYS A 100 5.00 -10.70 9.36
N LYS A 101 3.88 -11.29 8.96
CA LYS A 101 3.71 -12.75 8.87
C LYS A 101 4.64 -13.36 7.82
N ALA A 102 4.83 -12.69 6.69
CA ALA A 102 5.74 -13.13 5.63
C ALA A 102 7.22 -13.08 6.08
N ILE A 103 7.63 -12.02 6.77
CA ILE A 103 8.98 -11.87 7.33
C ILE A 103 9.20 -12.85 8.49
N GLY A 104 8.22 -13.01 9.38
CA GLY A 104 8.30 -13.91 10.53
C GLY A 104 8.57 -15.37 10.14
N GLY A 105 7.98 -15.84 9.06
CA GLY A 105 8.22 -17.19 8.53
C GLY A 105 9.64 -17.41 8.02
N GLN A 106 10.36 -16.35 7.64
CA GLN A 106 11.74 -16.44 7.14
C GLN A 106 12.80 -16.21 8.25
N VAL A 107 12.49 -15.37 9.22
CA VAL A 107 13.36 -15.13 10.38
C VAL A 107 13.51 -16.41 11.21
N LEU A 108 12.46 -17.24 11.27
CA LEU A 108 12.51 -18.54 11.94
C LEU A 108 13.36 -19.59 11.21
N THR A 109 13.60 -19.40 9.89
CA THR A 109 14.30 -20.42 9.09
C THR A 109 15.72 -20.05 8.68
N GLY A 110 16.19 -18.81 8.82
CA GLY A 110 17.46 -18.42 8.19
C GLY A 110 18.39 -17.48 8.94
N LEU A 111 17.95 -16.75 9.93
CA LEU A 111 18.77 -15.79 10.65
C LEU A 111 18.48 -15.89 12.15
N GLY A 112 19.29 -16.66 12.83
CA GLY A 112 19.14 -16.87 14.28
C GLY A 112 18.99 -15.56 15.06
N GLY A 113 17.95 -15.48 15.87
CA GLY A 113 17.76 -14.72 17.10
C GLY A 113 18.08 -13.22 17.18
N SER A 114 18.93 -12.68 16.32
CA SER A 114 19.48 -11.32 16.49
C SER A 114 18.61 -10.19 15.92
N ILE A 115 17.65 -10.49 15.05
CA ILE A 115 16.80 -9.45 14.42
C ILE A 115 15.62 -9.07 15.32
N LEU A 116 15.23 -9.95 16.23
CA LEU A 116 14.14 -9.68 17.16
C LEU A 116 14.54 -8.83 18.38
N ALA A 117 15.83 -8.72 18.67
CA ALA A 117 16.33 -7.96 19.83
C ALA A 117 16.44 -6.44 19.59
N GLY A 118 16.29 -5.98 18.33
CA GLY A 118 16.38 -4.57 17.95
C GLY A 118 15.04 -3.86 17.75
N ALA A 119 13.95 -4.39 18.26
CA ALA A 119 12.58 -3.94 17.95
C ALA A 119 12.19 -2.55 18.45
N SER A 120 13.07 -1.83 19.12
CA SER A 120 12.85 -0.44 19.56
C SER A 120 13.54 0.62 18.67
N GLY A 121 14.35 0.20 17.72
CA GLY A 121 14.93 1.06 16.70
C GLY A 121 14.90 0.32 15.36
N VAL A 122 14.04 0.71 14.45
CA VAL A 122 13.99 0.12 13.11
C VAL A 122 15.28 0.45 12.39
N ASP A 123 16.17 -0.52 12.36
CA ASP A 123 17.43 -0.42 11.64
C ASP A 123 17.16 -0.28 10.15
N ALA A 124 17.81 0.65 9.50
CA ALA A 124 17.66 0.94 8.08
C ALA A 124 17.93 -0.26 7.17
N ASN A 125 18.74 -1.21 7.64
CA ASN A 125 18.96 -2.48 6.97
C ASN A 125 17.71 -3.34 6.91
N ILE A 126 16.80 -3.23 7.88
CA ILE A 126 15.51 -3.94 7.87
C ILE A 126 14.57 -3.32 6.82
N VAL A 127 14.67 -2.01 6.56
CA VAL A 127 13.87 -1.35 5.53
C VAL A 127 14.28 -1.82 4.14
N GLY A 128 15.58 -1.89 3.85
CA GLY A 128 16.09 -2.43 2.59
C GLY A 128 15.77 -3.92 2.42
N LEU A 129 16.02 -4.73 3.44
CA LEU A 129 15.68 -6.15 3.46
C LEU A 129 14.17 -6.39 3.38
N GLY A 130 13.38 -5.53 4.03
CA GLY A 130 11.92 -5.60 3.98
C GLY A 130 11.36 -5.28 2.61
N THR A 131 11.91 -4.28 1.90
CA THR A 131 11.51 -3.96 0.53
C THR A 131 11.92 -5.07 -0.44
N ASP A 132 13.11 -5.61 -0.33
CA ASP A 132 13.58 -6.70 -1.16
C ASP A 132 12.81 -8.01 -0.88
N LEU A 133 12.53 -8.30 0.38
CA LEU A 133 11.78 -9.50 0.78
C LEU A 133 10.29 -9.40 0.43
N LEU A 134 9.68 -8.24 0.66
CA LEU A 134 8.28 -8.00 0.30
C LEU A 134 8.11 -7.89 -1.21
N ALA A 135 9.11 -7.37 -1.92
CA ALA A 135 9.12 -7.29 -3.38
C ALA A 135 9.38 -8.65 -4.06
N SER A 136 9.92 -9.64 -3.32
CA SER A 136 10.30 -10.92 -3.91
C SER A 136 9.22 -12.01 -3.81
N LYS A 137 8.20 -11.83 -2.96
CA LYS A 137 7.15 -12.83 -2.76
C LYS A 137 5.76 -12.22 -2.92
N PRO A 138 4.92 -12.81 -3.77
CA PRO A 138 3.54 -12.37 -3.86
C PRO A 138 2.77 -12.69 -2.58
N PHE A 139 1.88 -11.81 -2.21
CA PHE A 139 0.89 -12.09 -1.16
C PHE A 139 -0.03 -13.23 -1.60
N SER A 140 -0.52 -14.00 -0.64
CA SER A 140 -1.48 -15.07 -0.94
C SER A 140 -2.80 -14.49 -1.49
N ARG A 141 -3.55 -15.31 -2.21
CA ARG A 141 -4.89 -14.90 -2.69
C ARG A 141 -5.81 -14.45 -1.55
N HIS A 142 -5.71 -15.11 -0.40
CA HIS A 142 -6.47 -14.75 0.78
C HIS A 142 -6.06 -13.39 1.33
N GLN A 143 -4.75 -13.12 1.45
CA GLN A 143 -4.23 -11.82 1.89
C GLN A 143 -4.63 -10.68 0.95
N GLU A 144 -4.57 -10.93 -0.36
CA GLU A 144 -5.02 -9.95 -1.37
C GLU A 144 -6.53 -9.68 -1.26
N SER A 145 -7.32 -10.73 -1.05
CA SER A 145 -8.78 -10.59 -0.85
C SER A 145 -9.10 -9.77 0.41
N GLU A 146 -8.39 -10.03 1.50
CA GLU A 146 -8.53 -9.24 2.74
C GLU A 146 -8.12 -7.78 2.54
N ALA A 147 -7.01 -7.53 1.82
CA ALA A 147 -6.53 -6.19 1.52
C ALA A 147 -7.49 -5.42 0.61
N ASP A 148 -8.08 -6.08 -0.38
CA ASP A 148 -9.11 -5.51 -1.23
C ASP A 148 -10.34 -5.10 -0.40
N ALA A 149 -10.85 -6.00 0.42
CA ALA A 149 -12.03 -5.76 1.25
C ALA A 149 -11.82 -4.60 2.24
N GLY A 150 -10.71 -4.60 2.96
CA GLY A 150 -10.39 -3.54 3.91
C GLY A 150 -10.09 -2.21 3.22
N GLY A 151 -9.40 -2.25 2.10
CA GLY A 151 -9.02 -1.05 1.33
C GLY A 151 -10.22 -0.31 0.77
N VAL A 152 -11.19 -1.01 0.17
CA VAL A 152 -12.41 -0.37 -0.35
C VAL A 152 -13.28 0.19 0.76
N ARG A 153 -13.29 -0.42 1.93
CA ARG A 153 -13.99 0.10 3.10
C ARG A 153 -13.36 1.39 3.60
N LEU A 154 -12.05 1.42 3.75
CA LEU A 154 -11.31 2.62 4.17
C LEU A 154 -11.56 3.79 3.21
N MET A 155 -11.47 3.56 1.90
CA MET A 155 -11.67 4.64 0.93
C MET A 155 -13.11 5.15 0.93
N ALA A 156 -14.10 4.29 1.06
CA ALA A 156 -15.51 4.71 1.15
C ALA A 156 -15.77 5.55 2.40
N GLN A 157 -15.24 5.14 3.55
CA GLN A 157 -15.34 5.90 4.81
C GLN A 157 -14.68 7.27 4.69
N ALA A 158 -13.56 7.37 4.00
CA ALA A 158 -12.86 8.63 3.77
C ALA A 158 -13.50 9.52 2.69
N GLY A 159 -14.57 9.08 2.06
CA GLY A 159 -15.30 9.85 1.04
C GLY A 159 -14.72 9.73 -0.37
N TYR A 160 -13.96 8.67 -0.64
CA TYR A 160 -13.49 8.32 -1.98
C TYR A 160 -14.38 7.24 -2.60
N ASN A 161 -14.61 7.35 -3.91
CA ASN A 161 -15.51 6.43 -4.63
C ASN A 161 -14.91 5.02 -4.72
N PRO A 162 -15.51 4.01 -4.07
CA PRO A 162 -14.98 2.65 -4.08
C PRO A 162 -14.99 1.96 -5.45
N GLU A 163 -15.74 2.46 -6.43
CA GLU A 163 -15.67 1.98 -7.82
C GLU A 163 -14.26 2.16 -8.41
N ALA A 164 -13.50 3.13 -7.93
CA ALA A 164 -12.13 3.38 -8.36
C ALA A 164 -11.17 2.22 -8.04
N ALA A 165 -11.49 1.38 -7.06
CA ALA A 165 -10.73 0.15 -6.81
C ALA A 165 -10.82 -0.83 -7.99
N ILE A 166 -11.94 -0.88 -8.67
CA ILE A 166 -12.10 -1.68 -9.90
C ILE A 166 -11.30 -1.05 -11.03
N SER A 167 -11.46 0.25 -11.27
CA SER A 167 -10.80 0.93 -12.40
C SER A 167 -9.28 0.89 -12.30
N VAL A 168 -8.70 1.02 -11.11
CA VAL A 168 -7.24 0.95 -10.94
C VAL A 168 -6.70 -0.45 -11.25
N TRP A 169 -7.36 -1.51 -10.80
CA TRP A 169 -6.95 -2.88 -11.12
C TRP A 169 -7.15 -3.22 -12.59
N GLU A 170 -8.19 -2.69 -13.23
CA GLU A 170 -8.36 -2.81 -14.69
C GLU A 170 -7.25 -2.10 -15.46
N LYS A 171 -6.85 -0.90 -15.03
CA LYS A 171 -5.70 -0.20 -15.61
C LYS A 171 -4.42 -1.01 -15.48
N MET A 172 -4.17 -1.63 -14.33
CA MET A 172 -2.99 -2.48 -14.11
C MET A 172 -3.05 -3.76 -14.93
N SER A 173 -4.21 -4.39 -15.03
CA SER A 173 -4.39 -5.64 -15.82
C SER A 173 -4.10 -5.44 -17.30
N LYS A 174 -4.36 -4.27 -17.85
CA LYS A 174 -4.03 -3.94 -19.26
C LYS A 174 -2.53 -3.85 -19.52
N LEU A 175 -1.73 -3.72 -18.48
CA LEU A 175 -0.27 -3.65 -18.57
C LEU A 175 0.39 -5.04 -18.40
N GLU A 176 -0.38 -6.09 -18.15
CA GLU A 176 0.10 -7.45 -18.10
C GLU A 176 0.75 -7.82 -19.43
N GLY A 177 2.04 -8.23 -19.37
CA GLY A 177 2.84 -8.54 -20.57
C GLY A 177 3.97 -7.53 -20.83
N SER A 178 3.96 -6.36 -20.22
CA SER A 178 5.15 -5.50 -20.18
C SER A 178 6.03 -5.92 -18.99
N SER A 179 7.22 -6.31 -19.26
CA SER A 179 8.12 -7.14 -18.45
C SER A 179 8.64 -6.57 -17.13
N SER A 180 7.99 -5.62 -16.47
CA SER A 180 8.45 -5.14 -15.14
C SER A 180 7.47 -4.25 -14.39
N ILE A 181 6.25 -4.75 -14.12
CA ILE A 181 5.37 -4.00 -13.23
C ILE A 181 5.57 -4.54 -11.81
N ALA A 182 6.40 -3.86 -11.04
CA ALA A 182 6.80 -4.27 -9.70
C ALA A 182 5.60 -4.55 -8.78
N ILE A 183 4.56 -3.72 -8.84
CA ILE A 183 3.37 -3.90 -8.02
C ILE A 183 2.60 -5.19 -8.38
N LEU A 184 2.59 -5.61 -9.63
CA LEU A 184 1.90 -6.84 -10.03
C LEU A 184 2.67 -8.11 -9.65
N SER A 185 3.98 -8.01 -9.40
CA SER A 185 4.76 -9.14 -8.89
C SER A 185 4.39 -9.52 -7.46
N THR A 186 4.00 -8.54 -6.64
CA THR A 186 3.58 -8.73 -5.25
C THR A 186 2.06 -8.81 -5.10
N HIS A 187 1.32 -8.15 -5.98
CA HIS A 187 -0.15 -8.05 -5.99
C HIS A 187 -0.72 -8.49 -7.34
N PRO A 188 -0.78 -9.80 -7.62
CA PRO A 188 -1.31 -10.27 -8.90
C PRO A 188 -2.77 -9.83 -9.10
N ALA A 189 -3.04 -9.15 -10.20
CA ALA A 189 -4.39 -8.76 -10.58
C ALA A 189 -5.09 -9.95 -11.25
N ASN A 190 -6.36 -10.15 -10.95
CA ASN A 190 -7.19 -11.13 -11.64
C ASN A 190 -8.68 -10.76 -11.58
N GLN A 191 -9.44 -11.34 -12.47
CA GLN A 191 -10.87 -11.06 -12.59
C GLN A 191 -11.66 -11.46 -11.34
N THR A 192 -11.22 -12.49 -10.62
CA THR A 192 -11.87 -12.94 -9.37
C THR A 192 -11.83 -11.84 -8.32
N ARG A 193 -10.69 -11.15 -8.16
CA ARG A 193 -10.55 -10.02 -7.23
C ARG A 193 -11.46 -8.85 -7.64
N ILE A 194 -11.45 -8.50 -8.91
CA ILE A 194 -12.31 -7.43 -9.46
C ILE A 194 -13.79 -7.74 -9.21
N ASN A 195 -14.22 -8.97 -9.46
CA ASN A 195 -15.59 -9.40 -9.23
C ASN A 195 -15.96 -9.39 -7.74
N ALA A 196 -15.04 -9.76 -6.86
CA ALA A 196 -15.25 -9.69 -5.41
C ALA A 196 -15.44 -8.25 -4.93
N ILE A 197 -14.63 -7.31 -5.41
CA ILE A 197 -14.79 -5.87 -5.12
C ILE A 197 -16.15 -5.39 -5.63
N ARG A 198 -16.53 -5.75 -6.84
CA ARG A 198 -17.83 -5.36 -7.41
C ARG A 198 -19.00 -5.81 -6.55
N ARG A 199 -18.94 -7.01 -5.97
CA ARG A 199 -19.99 -7.53 -5.07
C ARG A 199 -20.08 -6.75 -3.76
N MET A 200 -19.04 -6.06 -3.34
CA MET A 200 -19.03 -5.24 -2.13
C MET A 200 -19.63 -3.84 -2.34
N LEU A 201 -19.72 -3.36 -3.58
CA LEU A 201 -20.15 -1.99 -3.87
C LEU A 201 -21.54 -1.64 -3.33
N PRO A 202 -22.58 -2.52 -3.41
CA PRO A 202 -23.88 -2.19 -2.84
C PRO A 202 -23.88 -1.84 -1.36
N GLU A 203 -23.00 -2.45 -0.57
CA GLU A 203 -22.79 -2.13 0.85
C GLU A 203 -22.01 -0.83 1.04
N LEU A 204 -21.02 -0.55 0.18
CA LEU A 204 -20.06 0.53 0.36
C LEU A 204 -20.50 1.85 -0.26
N MET A 205 -21.28 1.83 -1.33
CA MET A 205 -21.74 3.04 -2.02
C MET A 205 -22.54 3.97 -1.10
N PRO A 206 -23.45 3.48 -0.23
CA PRO A 206 -24.12 4.37 0.74
C PRO A 206 -23.15 5.05 1.71
N ILE A 207 -22.10 4.37 2.15
CA ILE A 207 -21.05 4.93 3.02
C ILE A 207 -20.33 6.05 2.28
N TYR A 208 -19.92 5.80 1.04
CA TYR A 208 -19.31 6.81 0.20
C TYR A 208 -20.22 8.01 -0.02
N GLN A 209 -21.47 7.79 -0.39
CA GLN A 209 -22.44 8.87 -0.65
C GLN A 209 -22.63 9.78 0.56
N LYS A 210 -22.62 9.22 1.75
CA LYS A 210 -22.69 9.97 3.01
C LYS A 210 -21.45 10.82 3.27
N ASN A 211 -20.27 10.33 2.87
CA ASN A 211 -18.98 10.93 3.22
C ASN A 211 -18.29 11.66 2.07
N LYS A 212 -18.82 11.58 0.84
CA LYS A 212 -18.25 12.27 -0.30
C LYS A 212 -18.22 13.77 -0.10
N ARG A 213 -17.25 14.43 -0.68
CA ARG A 213 -17.09 15.89 -0.70
C ARG A 213 -17.79 16.52 -1.87
#